data_8fcc9b13c2ebd05c334f90a9de377c56
#
_entry.id   8fcc9b13c2ebd05c334f90a9de377c56
#
_cell.length_a   1.000
_cell.length_b   1.000
_cell.length_c   1.000
_cell.angle_alpha   90.00
_cell.angle_beta   90.00
_cell.angle_gamma   90.00
#
_symmetry.space_group_name_H-M   'P 1'
#
loop_
_entity.id
_entity.type
_entity.pdbx_description
1 polymer ?
#
loop_
_entity_poly.entity_id
_entity_poly.type
_entity_poly.pdbx_seq_one_letter_code
_entity_poly.pdbx_strand_id
1 'polypeptide(L)'
;MNLDAHQHFWRYKAETYPWIGTEVLKRTYMPQDLKPYLDAAGFDGTVAVQARSTWEETSWLLELSDRFPWIVGVVGWADLAAPDVAQRLAVFDDNPRLCGLRCGIQVAPGAADVPSEAFLRGIAVLTAADLAFDLLVHPPQLPLACRLAEAAPDQRFILDHIANPLIRDQVMEPWSTGIRKLAAYPNVACKLSGMVTQADRDAWRASDFKPYLDVVFEAFGAHRLMIGSDWPVCRQAADYRGVMEIVHRYIGAFSAEEQDAVLGETAGRWYGGGGRSQESRV
;
A
#
# COMPACT_ATOMS: atom_id res chain seq x y z
N MET A 1 18.44 -2.01 -2.31
CA MET A 1 17.76 -1.97 -0.98
C MET A 1 16.45 -2.70 -1.10
N ASN A 2 16.25 -3.77 -0.33
CA ASN A 2 14.99 -4.51 -0.29
C ASN A 2 14.03 -3.85 0.68
N LEU A 3 12.80 -3.58 0.25
CA LEU A 3 11.79 -2.87 1.02
C LEU A 3 10.49 -3.67 1.13
N ASP A 4 10.03 -3.88 2.37
CA ASP A 4 8.65 -4.29 2.61
C ASP A 4 7.75 -3.05 2.47
N ALA A 5 7.04 -2.94 1.34
CA ALA A 5 6.30 -1.75 0.96
C ALA A 5 4.94 -1.60 1.67
N HIS A 6 4.58 -2.54 2.56
CA HIS A 6 3.29 -2.48 3.25
C HIS A 6 3.28 -3.27 4.55
N GLN A 7 3.25 -2.58 5.67
CA GLN A 7 3.02 -3.16 7.00
C GLN A 7 2.41 -2.12 7.94
N HIS A 8 1.93 -2.57 9.12
CA HIS A 8 1.26 -1.73 10.09
C HIS A 8 1.85 -1.88 11.49
N PHE A 9 1.78 -0.81 12.27
CA PHE A 9 1.97 -0.82 13.70
C PHE A 9 0.71 -0.34 14.41
N TRP A 10 0.46 -0.80 15.63
CA TRP A 10 -0.59 -0.27 16.48
C TRP A 10 -0.39 -0.60 17.96
N ARG A 11 -0.94 0.27 18.81
CA ARG A 11 -1.15 0.00 20.23
C ARG A 11 -2.61 -0.39 20.41
N TYR A 12 -2.86 -1.69 20.51
CA TYR A 12 -4.21 -2.22 20.48
C TYR A 12 -5.07 -1.71 21.65
N LYS A 13 -6.24 -1.20 21.28
CA LYS A 13 -7.40 -0.97 22.15
C LYS A 13 -8.62 -1.25 21.29
N ALA A 14 -9.61 -2.00 21.81
CA ALA A 14 -10.77 -2.43 21.02
C ALA A 14 -11.57 -1.25 20.45
N GLU A 15 -11.74 -0.20 21.24
CA GLU A 15 -12.45 1.03 20.86
C GLU A 15 -11.70 1.86 19.80
N THR A 16 -10.38 1.71 19.72
CA THR A 16 -9.51 2.46 18.80
C THR A 16 -9.34 1.75 17.45
N TYR A 17 -9.38 0.41 17.47
CA TYR A 17 -9.22 -0.44 16.28
C TYR A 17 -10.42 -1.39 16.10
N PRO A 18 -11.64 -0.86 15.87
CA PRO A 18 -12.86 -1.67 15.82
C PRO A 18 -12.90 -2.67 14.64
N TRP A 19 -12.06 -2.47 13.62
CA TRP A 19 -11.93 -3.36 12.48
C TRP A 19 -11.16 -4.67 12.81
N ILE A 20 -10.43 -4.70 13.92
CA ILE A 20 -9.67 -5.89 14.36
C ILE A 20 -10.63 -6.90 14.98
N GLY A 21 -10.94 -7.96 14.22
CA GLY A 21 -11.88 -9.01 14.65
C GLY A 21 -11.22 -10.29 15.19
N THR A 22 -9.99 -10.62 14.75
CA THR A 22 -9.32 -11.89 15.08
C THR A 22 -8.40 -11.77 16.29
N GLU A 23 -8.36 -12.80 17.15
CA GLU A 23 -7.59 -12.78 18.40
C GLU A 23 -6.09 -12.54 18.18
N VAL A 24 -5.52 -13.08 17.09
CA VAL A 24 -4.10 -12.88 16.77
C VAL A 24 -3.73 -11.42 16.59
N LEU A 25 -4.67 -10.59 16.16
CA LEU A 25 -4.46 -9.15 15.94
C LEU A 25 -4.80 -8.29 17.16
N LYS A 26 -5.52 -8.82 18.16
CA LYS A 26 -5.94 -8.10 19.37
C LYS A 26 -4.80 -7.96 20.38
N ARG A 27 -3.66 -7.50 19.91
CA ARG A 27 -2.50 -7.14 20.73
C ARG A 27 -1.75 -5.98 20.11
N THR A 28 -0.91 -5.33 20.91
CA THR A 28 -0.01 -4.29 20.43
C THR A 28 1.08 -4.89 19.55
N TYR A 29 1.33 -4.27 18.41
CA TYR A 29 2.39 -4.59 17.46
C TYR A 29 3.26 -3.36 17.20
N MET A 30 4.54 -3.45 17.53
CA MET A 30 5.49 -2.34 17.50
C MET A 30 6.67 -2.65 16.58
N PRO A 31 7.50 -1.66 16.23
CA PRO A 31 8.66 -1.87 15.38
C PRO A 31 9.58 -3.01 15.83
N GLN A 32 9.82 -3.15 17.13
CA GLN A 32 10.66 -4.22 17.69
C GLN A 32 10.12 -5.63 17.40
N ASP A 33 8.79 -5.76 17.26
CA ASP A 33 8.16 -7.05 16.96
C ASP A 33 8.38 -7.46 15.50
N LEU A 34 8.49 -6.48 14.56
CA LEU A 34 8.71 -6.73 13.13
C LEU A 34 10.18 -6.93 12.77
N LYS A 35 11.10 -6.17 13.39
CA LYS A 35 12.50 -6.11 12.99
C LYS A 35 13.18 -7.48 12.80
N PRO A 36 12.99 -8.46 13.71
CA PRO A 36 13.60 -9.78 13.53
C PRO A 36 13.13 -10.51 12.27
N TYR A 37 11.88 -10.29 11.85
CA TYR A 37 11.34 -10.91 10.64
C TYR A 37 11.86 -10.26 9.37
N LEU A 38 11.97 -8.91 9.36
CA LEU A 38 12.61 -8.15 8.27
C LEU A 38 14.04 -8.65 8.03
N ASP A 39 14.85 -8.71 9.10
CA ASP A 39 16.25 -9.13 9.04
C ASP A 39 16.38 -10.57 8.53
N ALA A 40 15.57 -11.47 9.06
CA ALA A 40 15.60 -12.89 8.67
C ALA A 40 15.19 -13.12 7.21
N ALA A 41 14.37 -12.21 6.64
CA ALA A 41 13.92 -12.26 5.25
C ALA A 41 14.79 -11.43 4.29
N GLY A 42 15.84 -10.74 4.79
CA GLY A 42 16.78 -9.96 3.98
C GLY A 42 16.21 -8.62 3.49
N PHE A 43 15.29 -8.02 4.24
CA PHE A 43 14.75 -6.68 3.96
C PHE A 43 15.50 -5.62 4.78
N ASP A 44 15.93 -4.56 4.10
CA ASP A 44 16.69 -3.45 4.69
C ASP A 44 15.78 -2.46 5.42
N GLY A 45 14.52 -2.34 4.95
CA GLY A 45 13.57 -1.37 5.50
C GLY A 45 12.12 -1.68 5.12
N THR A 46 11.24 -0.80 5.60
CA THR A 46 9.80 -0.92 5.37
C THR A 46 9.10 0.42 5.25
N VAL A 47 7.93 0.41 4.59
CA VAL A 47 6.95 1.50 4.60
C VAL A 47 5.84 1.19 5.58
N ALA A 48 5.67 2.04 6.59
CA ALA A 48 4.60 1.91 7.58
C ALA A 48 3.32 2.57 7.06
N VAL A 49 2.23 1.80 7.02
CA VAL A 49 0.94 2.27 6.52
C VAL A 49 -0.03 2.45 7.68
N GLN A 50 -0.86 3.50 7.63
CA GLN A 50 -1.86 3.77 8.65
C GLN A 50 -2.79 2.58 8.89
N ALA A 51 -3.20 2.36 10.13
CA ALA A 51 -4.20 1.38 10.56
C ALA A 51 -5.46 2.04 11.14
N ARG A 52 -5.41 3.36 11.39
CA ARG A 52 -6.52 4.21 11.83
C ARG A 52 -6.70 5.40 10.91
N SER A 53 -7.94 5.87 10.80
CA SER A 53 -8.30 7.03 10.00
C SER A 53 -8.20 8.32 10.82
N THR A 54 -7.01 8.66 11.31
CA THR A 54 -6.77 9.87 12.11
C THR A 54 -5.41 10.51 11.83
N TRP A 55 -5.33 11.84 11.98
CA TRP A 55 -4.08 12.60 11.88
C TRP A 55 -3.07 12.24 12.97
N GLU A 56 -3.56 11.92 14.17
CA GLU A 56 -2.72 11.53 15.32
C GLU A 56 -1.94 10.25 15.02
N GLU A 57 -2.53 9.34 14.23
CA GLU A 57 -1.81 8.14 13.80
C GLU A 57 -0.71 8.47 12.81
N THR A 58 -0.95 9.39 11.87
CA THR A 58 0.09 9.87 10.96
C THR A 58 1.27 10.43 11.74
N SER A 59 1.01 11.34 12.69
CA SER A 59 2.05 11.90 13.56
C SER A 59 2.82 10.82 14.33
N TRP A 60 2.10 9.86 14.92
CA TRP A 60 2.71 8.78 15.68
C TRP A 60 3.57 7.83 14.82
N LEU A 61 3.15 7.51 13.59
CA LEU A 61 3.96 6.71 12.67
C LEU A 61 5.24 7.45 12.25
N LEU A 62 5.16 8.77 12.06
CA LEU A 62 6.33 9.60 11.78
C LEU A 62 7.30 9.63 12.97
N GLU A 63 6.81 9.78 14.21
CA GLU A 63 7.62 9.64 15.42
C GLU A 63 8.31 8.26 15.52
N LEU A 64 7.62 7.18 15.09
CA LEU A 64 8.25 5.86 15.03
C LEU A 64 9.35 5.82 13.98
N SER A 65 9.15 6.42 12.80
CA SER A 65 10.17 6.44 11.75
C SER A 65 11.44 7.22 12.14
N ASP A 66 11.31 8.27 12.97
CA ASP A 66 12.44 9.00 13.51
C ASP A 66 13.25 8.14 14.51
N ARG A 67 12.57 7.30 15.27
CA ARG A 67 13.20 6.41 16.27
C ARG A 67 13.76 5.13 15.69
N PHE A 68 13.21 4.68 14.56
CA PHE A 68 13.58 3.44 13.89
C PHE A 68 13.90 3.71 12.41
N PRO A 69 15.17 4.08 12.08
CA PRO A 69 15.54 4.54 10.73
C PRO A 69 15.27 3.57 9.57
N TRP A 70 15.08 2.29 9.87
CA TRP A 70 14.68 1.28 8.90
C TRP A 70 13.18 1.36 8.50
N ILE A 71 12.36 2.17 9.20
CA ILE A 71 11.07 2.63 8.70
C ILE A 71 11.37 3.79 7.75
N VAL A 72 11.52 3.47 6.47
CA VAL A 72 12.01 4.42 5.46
C VAL A 72 10.93 5.35 4.92
N GLY A 73 9.66 5.00 5.10
CA GLY A 73 8.52 5.80 4.67
C GLY A 73 7.28 5.54 5.53
N VAL A 74 6.37 6.51 5.51
CA VAL A 74 5.07 6.47 6.18
C VAL A 74 3.98 6.84 5.19
N VAL A 75 2.99 5.96 5.05
CA VAL A 75 1.71 6.26 4.40
C VAL A 75 0.71 6.58 5.51
N GLY A 76 0.45 7.85 5.70
CA GLY A 76 -0.46 8.37 6.72
C GLY A 76 -1.92 8.34 6.28
N TRP A 77 -2.75 9.06 7.04
CA TRP A 77 -4.16 9.27 6.74
C TRP A 77 -4.49 10.76 6.69
N ALA A 78 -5.40 11.11 5.76
CA ALA A 78 -6.07 12.41 5.74
C ALA A 78 -7.51 12.26 5.23
N ASP A 79 -8.41 13.13 5.68
CA ASP A 79 -9.67 13.36 4.98
C ASP A 79 -9.40 14.29 3.78
N LEU A 80 -9.24 13.70 2.59
CA LEU A 80 -8.90 14.44 1.37
C LEU A 80 -10.03 15.35 0.87
N ALA A 81 -11.27 15.13 1.28
CA ALA A 81 -12.37 16.03 0.92
C ALA A 81 -12.55 17.18 1.91
N ALA A 82 -11.83 17.19 3.02
CA ALA A 82 -11.86 18.29 3.97
C ALA A 82 -11.36 19.61 3.34
N PRO A 83 -12.03 20.75 3.58
CA PRO A 83 -11.64 22.02 2.99
C PRO A 83 -10.28 22.54 3.49
N ASP A 84 -9.82 22.07 4.63
CA ASP A 84 -8.57 22.48 5.29
C ASP A 84 -7.43 21.46 5.11
N VAL A 85 -7.58 20.47 4.20
CA VAL A 85 -6.59 19.38 4.00
C VAL A 85 -5.20 19.92 3.69
N ALA A 86 -5.07 20.94 2.84
CA ALA A 86 -3.78 21.53 2.50
C ALA A 86 -3.09 22.15 3.73
N GLN A 87 -3.85 22.88 4.57
CA GLN A 87 -3.33 23.50 5.79
C GLN A 87 -2.88 22.43 6.80
N ARG A 88 -3.66 21.36 6.96
CA ARG A 88 -3.30 20.25 7.86
C ARG A 88 -2.09 19.49 7.37
N LEU A 89 -1.98 19.28 6.07
CA LEU A 89 -0.85 18.57 5.47
C LEU A 89 0.46 19.35 5.61
N ALA A 90 0.39 20.68 5.52
CA ALA A 90 1.55 21.56 5.65
C ALA A 90 2.31 21.41 6.99
N VAL A 91 1.66 20.88 8.04
CA VAL A 91 2.33 20.56 9.31
C VAL A 91 3.43 19.49 9.14
N PHE A 92 3.35 18.68 8.08
CA PHE A 92 4.28 17.58 7.80
C PHE A 92 5.24 17.88 6.64
N ASP A 93 5.22 19.08 6.05
CA ASP A 93 5.99 19.41 4.83
C ASP A 93 7.51 19.20 5.00
N ASP A 94 8.02 19.39 6.20
CA ASP A 94 9.44 19.21 6.51
C ASP A 94 9.82 17.76 6.85
N ASN A 95 8.85 16.85 6.93
CA ASN A 95 9.15 15.45 7.28
C ASN A 95 9.36 14.61 6.01
N PRO A 96 10.62 14.21 5.70
CA PRO A 96 10.93 13.47 4.50
C PRO A 96 10.42 12.02 4.53
N ARG A 97 9.93 11.56 5.69
CA ARG A 97 9.40 10.19 5.85
C ARG A 97 7.94 10.07 5.46
N LEU A 98 7.16 11.18 5.43
CA LEU A 98 5.83 11.15 4.87
C LEU A 98 5.93 10.98 3.36
N CYS A 99 5.56 9.82 2.83
CA CYS A 99 5.71 9.45 1.43
C CYS A 99 4.37 9.24 0.70
N GLY A 100 3.28 9.13 1.45
CA GLY A 100 1.95 8.96 0.87
C GLY A 100 0.84 9.07 1.90
N LEU A 101 -0.40 9.05 1.41
CA LEU A 101 -1.60 8.99 2.23
C LEU A 101 -2.53 7.89 1.72
N ARG A 102 -3.37 7.36 2.64
CA ARG A 102 -4.41 6.38 2.35
C ARG A 102 -5.69 6.72 3.07
N CYS A 103 -6.78 6.85 2.33
CA CYS A 103 -8.14 6.96 2.86
C CYS A 103 -9.16 6.37 1.88
N GLY A 104 -10.42 6.23 2.30
CA GLY A 104 -11.49 5.82 1.40
C GLY A 104 -11.74 6.84 0.30
N ILE A 105 -11.93 6.40 -0.94
CA ILE A 105 -12.26 7.28 -2.07
C ILE A 105 -13.69 7.79 -1.87
N GLN A 106 -13.85 9.11 -1.77
CA GLN A 106 -15.18 9.72 -1.65
C GLN A 106 -15.78 9.95 -3.04
N VAL A 107 -17.02 9.48 -3.20
CA VAL A 107 -17.75 9.52 -4.48
C VAL A 107 -18.72 10.69 -4.55
N ALA A 108 -19.06 11.09 -5.77
CA ALA A 108 -20.07 12.10 -6.03
C ALA A 108 -21.47 11.59 -5.60
N PRO A 109 -22.36 12.46 -5.11
CA PRO A 109 -23.72 12.05 -4.75
C PRO A 109 -24.44 11.36 -5.91
N GLY A 110 -24.96 10.14 -5.66
CA GLY A 110 -25.70 9.36 -6.64
C GLY A 110 -24.87 8.65 -7.72
N ALA A 111 -23.52 8.70 -7.64
CA ALA A 111 -22.64 8.07 -8.62
C ALA A 111 -21.53 7.26 -7.90
N ALA A 112 -21.74 5.97 -7.75
CA ALA A 112 -20.85 5.09 -6.97
C ALA A 112 -19.43 4.92 -7.55
N ASP A 113 -19.22 5.27 -8.81
CA ASP A 113 -17.96 5.10 -9.53
C ASP A 113 -17.32 6.43 -10.00
N VAL A 114 -17.80 7.57 -9.49
CA VAL A 114 -17.28 8.91 -9.82
C VAL A 114 -16.69 9.54 -8.57
N PRO A 115 -15.38 9.88 -8.55
CA PRO A 115 -14.79 10.62 -7.43
C PRO A 115 -15.49 11.97 -7.24
N SER A 116 -15.70 12.38 -5.98
CA SER A 116 -16.27 13.70 -5.70
C SER A 116 -15.29 14.83 -6.05
N GLU A 117 -15.80 16.00 -6.45
CA GLU A 117 -14.95 17.16 -6.71
C GLU A 117 -14.11 17.57 -5.49
N ALA A 118 -14.67 17.45 -4.28
CA ALA A 118 -13.95 17.71 -3.05
C ALA A 118 -12.75 16.76 -2.89
N PHE A 119 -12.95 15.48 -3.18
CA PHE A 119 -11.89 14.47 -3.13
C PHE A 119 -10.80 14.74 -4.18
N LEU A 120 -11.18 15.10 -5.42
CA LEU A 120 -10.24 15.45 -6.49
C LEU A 120 -9.40 16.69 -6.13
N ARG A 121 -9.98 17.68 -5.46
CA ARG A 121 -9.19 18.82 -4.92
C ARG A 121 -8.16 18.35 -3.90
N GLY A 122 -8.50 17.40 -3.03
CA GLY A 122 -7.55 16.80 -2.08
C GLY A 122 -6.43 16.02 -2.78
N ILE A 123 -6.75 15.29 -3.85
CA ILE A 123 -5.74 14.61 -4.69
C ILE A 123 -4.78 15.63 -5.30
N ALA A 124 -5.28 16.77 -5.82
CA ALA A 124 -4.41 17.82 -6.36
C ALA A 124 -3.45 18.40 -5.28
N VAL A 125 -3.87 18.47 -4.01
CA VAL A 125 -2.99 18.83 -2.88
C VAL A 125 -1.87 17.80 -2.70
N LEU A 126 -2.18 16.50 -2.78
CA LEU A 126 -1.15 15.45 -2.70
C LEU A 126 -0.16 15.51 -3.84
N THR A 127 -0.66 15.74 -5.06
CA THR A 127 0.19 15.90 -6.25
C THR A 127 1.17 17.07 -6.06
N ALA A 128 0.68 18.21 -5.57
CA ALA A 128 1.51 19.39 -5.29
C ALA A 128 2.53 19.15 -4.17
N ALA A 129 2.21 18.31 -3.19
CA ALA A 129 3.09 17.92 -2.08
C ALA A 129 4.04 16.76 -2.45
N ASP A 130 4.00 16.26 -3.69
CA ASP A 130 4.77 15.10 -4.16
C ASP A 130 4.57 13.83 -3.30
N LEU A 131 3.34 13.60 -2.84
CA LEU A 131 2.95 12.43 -2.04
C LEU A 131 2.18 11.41 -2.88
N ALA A 132 2.45 10.12 -2.67
CA ALA A 132 1.67 9.06 -3.29
C ALA A 132 0.27 8.94 -2.63
N PHE A 133 -0.69 8.36 -3.36
CA PHE A 133 -1.98 7.97 -2.81
C PHE A 133 -2.20 6.46 -2.94
N ASP A 134 -2.35 5.77 -1.80
CA ASP A 134 -2.59 4.34 -1.76
C ASP A 134 -4.09 4.05 -1.96
N LEU A 135 -4.39 3.23 -2.98
CA LEU A 135 -5.74 2.82 -3.38
C LEU A 135 -6.12 1.53 -2.66
N LEU A 136 -6.78 1.63 -1.52
CA LEU A 136 -7.38 0.47 -0.85
C LEU A 136 -8.79 0.25 -1.40
N VAL A 137 -8.92 -0.65 -2.35
CA VAL A 137 -10.18 -0.96 -3.05
C VAL A 137 -10.40 -2.46 -3.17
N HIS A 138 -11.65 -2.83 -3.40
CA HIS A 138 -12.09 -4.19 -3.73
C HIS A 138 -12.49 -4.29 -5.21
N PRO A 139 -12.64 -5.50 -5.79
CA PRO A 139 -12.92 -5.67 -7.20
C PRO A 139 -14.08 -4.83 -7.76
N PRO A 140 -15.22 -4.65 -7.06
CA PRO A 140 -16.30 -3.79 -7.55
C PRO A 140 -15.94 -2.30 -7.64
N GLN A 141 -14.86 -1.86 -6.95
CA GLN A 141 -14.42 -0.46 -6.92
C GLN A 141 -13.31 -0.17 -7.95
N LEU A 142 -12.83 -1.15 -8.70
CA LEU A 142 -11.83 -0.95 -9.75
C LEU A 142 -12.25 0.08 -10.82
N PRO A 143 -13.51 0.16 -11.25
CA PRO A 143 -13.95 1.24 -12.14
C PRO A 143 -13.77 2.64 -11.55
N LEU A 144 -14.02 2.82 -10.25
CA LEU A 144 -13.78 4.08 -9.52
C LEU A 144 -12.29 4.43 -9.49
N ALA A 145 -11.42 3.44 -9.22
CA ALA A 145 -9.97 3.64 -9.26
C ALA A 145 -9.46 4.04 -10.65
N CYS A 146 -10.00 3.44 -11.72
CA CYS A 146 -9.69 3.84 -13.10
C CYS A 146 -10.08 5.30 -13.38
N ARG A 147 -11.29 5.72 -13.00
CA ARG A 147 -11.73 7.11 -13.17
C ARG A 147 -10.87 8.09 -12.36
N LEU A 148 -10.42 7.70 -11.18
CA LEU A 148 -9.53 8.52 -10.36
C LEU A 148 -8.15 8.68 -11.02
N ALA A 149 -7.58 7.58 -11.53
CA ALA A 149 -6.30 7.59 -12.23
C ALA A 149 -6.34 8.43 -13.52
N GLU A 150 -7.46 8.38 -14.25
CA GLU A 150 -7.72 9.18 -15.43
C GLU A 150 -7.87 10.68 -15.11
N ALA A 151 -8.59 11.00 -14.04
CA ALA A 151 -8.87 12.38 -13.63
C ALA A 151 -7.64 13.12 -13.04
N ALA A 152 -6.63 12.37 -12.57
CA ALA A 152 -5.42 12.92 -11.95
C ALA A 152 -4.15 12.23 -12.52
N PRO A 153 -3.79 12.48 -13.79
CA PRO A 153 -2.72 11.76 -14.48
C PRO A 153 -1.32 12.02 -13.89
N ASP A 154 -1.13 13.14 -13.21
CA ASP A 154 0.14 13.50 -12.57
C ASP A 154 0.28 12.95 -11.15
N GLN A 155 -0.80 12.40 -10.58
CA GLN A 155 -0.79 11.78 -9.26
C GLN A 155 -0.24 10.36 -9.32
N ARG A 156 0.70 10.02 -8.42
CA ARG A 156 1.15 8.63 -8.22
C ARG A 156 0.13 7.88 -7.38
N PHE A 157 -0.47 6.84 -7.96
CA PHE A 157 -1.38 5.93 -7.28
C PHE A 157 -0.70 4.59 -7.03
N ILE A 158 -0.91 4.01 -5.87
CA ILE A 158 -0.37 2.69 -5.51
C ILE A 158 -1.53 1.80 -5.07
N LEU A 159 -1.84 0.80 -5.88
CA LEU A 159 -2.92 -0.14 -5.58
C LEU A 159 -2.52 -1.10 -4.45
N ASP A 160 -3.23 -1.08 -3.35
CA ASP A 160 -3.04 -2.02 -2.24
C ASP A 160 -3.58 -3.42 -2.58
N HIS A 161 -2.83 -4.45 -2.16
CA HIS A 161 -3.29 -5.85 -2.09
C HIS A 161 -3.87 -6.41 -3.38
N ILE A 162 -3.31 -5.99 -4.54
CA ILE A 162 -3.85 -6.38 -5.87
C ILE A 162 -5.39 -6.20 -5.98
N ALA A 163 -5.96 -5.21 -5.28
CA ALA A 163 -7.39 -4.94 -5.15
C ALA A 163 -8.20 -6.06 -4.47
N ASN A 164 -7.61 -6.82 -3.53
CA ASN A 164 -8.31 -7.82 -2.70
C ASN A 164 -9.18 -8.82 -3.49
N PRO A 165 -8.65 -9.59 -4.46
CA PRO A 165 -9.41 -10.56 -5.22
C PRO A 165 -9.95 -11.70 -4.36
N LEU A 166 -11.02 -12.36 -4.80
CA LEU A 166 -11.64 -13.49 -4.11
C LEU A 166 -10.85 -14.80 -4.34
N ILE A 167 -9.63 -14.86 -3.77
CA ILE A 167 -8.69 -15.98 -3.99
C ILE A 167 -9.26 -17.29 -3.46
N ARG A 168 -9.87 -17.29 -2.27
CA ARG A 168 -10.51 -18.46 -1.67
C ARG A 168 -11.52 -19.12 -2.61
N ASP A 169 -12.30 -18.31 -3.30
CA ASP A 169 -13.38 -18.77 -4.16
C ASP A 169 -12.92 -18.99 -5.61
N GLN A 170 -11.64 -18.73 -5.90
CA GLN A 170 -11.01 -18.83 -7.23
C GLN A 170 -11.73 -17.99 -8.31
N VAL A 171 -12.32 -16.84 -7.91
CA VAL A 171 -13.06 -15.96 -8.80
C VAL A 171 -12.11 -14.97 -9.45
N MET A 172 -11.92 -15.12 -10.76
CA MET A 172 -11.03 -14.24 -11.55
C MET A 172 -11.75 -13.01 -12.12
N GLU A 173 -13.00 -13.13 -12.54
CA GLU A 173 -13.77 -12.01 -13.09
C GLU A 173 -14.80 -11.48 -12.08
N PRO A 174 -15.06 -10.16 -12.05
CA PRO A 174 -14.56 -9.10 -12.96
C PRO A 174 -13.20 -8.51 -12.57
N TRP A 175 -12.52 -9.08 -11.56
CA TRP A 175 -11.25 -8.55 -11.02
C TRP A 175 -10.17 -8.46 -12.10
N SER A 176 -9.93 -9.53 -12.88
CA SER A 176 -8.81 -9.55 -13.84
C SER A 176 -9.01 -8.52 -14.96
N THR A 177 -10.22 -8.37 -15.45
CA THR A 177 -10.57 -7.30 -16.40
C THR A 177 -10.34 -5.92 -15.80
N GLY A 178 -10.72 -5.71 -14.53
CA GLY A 178 -10.51 -4.43 -13.82
C GLY A 178 -9.04 -4.10 -13.60
N ILE A 179 -8.22 -5.09 -13.21
CA ILE A 179 -6.77 -4.95 -13.03
C ILE A 179 -6.09 -4.54 -14.34
N ARG A 180 -6.40 -5.21 -15.46
CA ARG A 180 -5.84 -4.86 -16.77
C ARG A 180 -6.18 -3.43 -17.20
N LYS A 181 -7.43 -2.99 -16.93
CA LYS A 181 -7.85 -1.62 -17.21
C LYS A 181 -7.09 -0.61 -16.34
N LEU A 182 -6.96 -0.87 -15.04
CA LEU A 182 -6.26 0.03 -14.12
C LEU A 182 -4.76 0.09 -14.44
N ALA A 183 -4.15 -1.03 -14.80
CA ALA A 183 -2.74 -1.09 -15.17
C ALA A 183 -2.39 -0.35 -16.48
N ALA A 184 -3.39 -0.04 -17.33
CA ALA A 184 -3.19 0.78 -18.52
C ALA A 184 -2.83 2.24 -18.19
N TYR A 185 -3.11 2.70 -16.97
CA TYR A 185 -2.71 4.03 -16.51
C TYR A 185 -1.26 4.01 -16.02
N PRO A 186 -0.34 4.81 -16.62
CA PRO A 186 1.08 4.78 -16.27
C PRO A 186 1.37 5.32 -14.86
N ASN A 187 0.46 6.10 -14.31
CA ASN A 187 0.53 6.68 -12.97
C ASN A 187 0.03 5.74 -11.86
N VAL A 188 -0.14 4.44 -12.15
CA VAL A 188 -0.56 3.42 -11.18
C VAL A 188 0.51 2.33 -11.05
N ALA A 189 0.95 2.07 -9.81
CA ALA A 189 1.71 0.90 -9.40
C ALA A 189 0.86 -0.02 -8.52
N CYS A 190 1.35 -1.21 -8.17
CA CYS A 190 0.58 -2.18 -7.42
C CYS A 190 1.44 -2.93 -6.39
N LYS A 191 0.87 -3.16 -5.19
CA LYS A 191 1.48 -3.94 -4.12
C LYS A 191 1.07 -5.41 -4.20
N LEU A 192 2.05 -6.27 -4.19
CA LEU A 192 1.93 -7.72 -4.02
C LEU A 192 1.89 -8.03 -2.52
N SER A 193 0.76 -7.76 -1.89
CA SER A 193 0.54 -7.89 -0.45
C SER A 193 -0.90 -8.33 -0.15
N GLY A 194 -1.23 -8.67 1.10
CA GLY A 194 -2.59 -8.97 1.55
C GLY A 194 -3.23 -10.23 0.96
N MET A 195 -2.58 -10.95 0.07
CA MET A 195 -3.17 -12.07 -0.68
C MET A 195 -3.62 -13.23 0.23
N VAL A 196 -2.85 -13.55 1.26
CA VAL A 196 -3.14 -14.69 2.16
C VAL A 196 -4.44 -14.48 2.95
N THR A 197 -4.82 -13.24 3.22
CA THR A 197 -6.07 -12.93 3.93
C THR A 197 -7.31 -13.09 3.05
N GLN A 198 -7.13 -13.12 1.73
CA GLN A 198 -8.18 -13.35 0.73
C GLN A 198 -8.28 -14.82 0.31
N ALA A 199 -7.32 -15.66 0.72
CA ALA A 199 -7.29 -17.10 0.48
C ALA A 199 -7.99 -17.87 1.62
N ASP A 200 -8.01 -19.19 1.52
CA ASP A 200 -8.39 -20.05 2.66
C ASP A 200 -7.30 -19.97 3.73
N ARG A 201 -7.62 -19.34 4.86
CA ARG A 201 -6.65 -19.02 5.90
C ARG A 201 -5.95 -20.24 6.51
N ASP A 202 -6.61 -21.40 6.50
CA ASP A 202 -6.13 -22.62 7.13
C ASP A 202 -5.50 -23.60 6.13
N ALA A 203 -5.78 -23.43 4.82
CA ALA A 203 -5.46 -24.44 3.81
C ALA A 203 -4.90 -23.89 2.47
N TRP A 204 -4.52 -22.61 2.38
CA TRP A 204 -3.95 -22.05 1.16
C TRP A 204 -2.63 -22.73 0.75
N ARG A 205 -2.36 -22.71 -0.54
CA ARG A 205 -1.12 -23.20 -1.15
C ARG A 205 -0.55 -22.12 -2.06
N ALA A 206 0.76 -22.10 -2.26
CA ALA A 206 1.41 -21.15 -3.16
C ALA A 206 0.82 -21.17 -4.59
N SER A 207 0.32 -22.32 -5.05
CA SER A 207 -0.37 -22.46 -6.34
C SER A 207 -1.65 -21.62 -6.45
N ASP A 208 -2.31 -21.30 -5.33
CA ASP A 208 -3.58 -20.60 -5.34
C ASP A 208 -3.40 -19.12 -5.71
N PHE A 209 -2.20 -18.57 -5.46
CA PHE A 209 -1.86 -17.18 -5.79
C PHE A 209 -1.36 -17.01 -7.23
N LYS A 210 -0.83 -18.09 -7.84
CA LYS A 210 -0.22 -18.02 -9.16
C LYS A 210 -1.11 -17.41 -10.25
N PRO A 211 -2.39 -17.79 -10.42
CA PRO A 211 -3.24 -17.19 -11.45
C PRO A 211 -3.40 -15.67 -11.29
N TYR A 212 -3.45 -15.18 -10.05
CA TYR A 212 -3.57 -13.76 -9.74
C TYR A 212 -2.27 -13.02 -9.99
N LEU A 213 -1.14 -13.60 -9.60
CA LEU A 213 0.19 -13.05 -9.90
C LEU A 213 0.45 -13.00 -11.41
N ASP A 214 0.07 -14.04 -12.18
CA ASP A 214 0.19 -14.05 -13.63
C ASP A 214 -0.51 -12.83 -14.26
N VAL A 215 -1.77 -12.55 -13.86
CA VAL A 215 -2.53 -11.38 -14.34
C VAL A 215 -1.86 -10.06 -13.97
N VAL A 216 -1.41 -9.92 -12.72
CA VAL A 216 -0.83 -8.67 -12.23
C VAL A 216 0.52 -8.39 -12.88
N PHE A 217 1.38 -9.41 -13.01
CA PHE A 217 2.66 -9.26 -13.70
C PHE A 217 2.51 -8.99 -15.19
N GLU A 218 1.56 -9.65 -15.87
CA GLU A 218 1.26 -9.36 -17.27
C GLU A 218 0.75 -7.91 -17.46
N ALA A 219 -0.08 -7.43 -16.54
CA ALA A 219 -0.71 -6.12 -16.66
C ALA A 219 0.22 -4.95 -16.30
N PHE A 220 0.94 -5.05 -15.17
CA PHE A 220 1.77 -3.95 -14.65
C PHE A 220 3.24 -4.04 -15.07
N GLY A 221 3.76 -5.27 -15.32
CA GLY A 221 5.20 -5.51 -15.43
C GLY A 221 5.93 -5.34 -14.09
N ALA A 222 7.12 -5.95 -13.95
CA ALA A 222 7.88 -5.96 -12.70
C ALA A 222 8.19 -4.55 -12.15
N HIS A 223 8.44 -3.57 -13.02
CA HIS A 223 8.84 -2.21 -12.66
C HIS A 223 7.72 -1.33 -12.09
N ARG A 224 6.48 -1.83 -12.03
CA ARG A 224 5.36 -1.17 -11.34
C ARG A 224 4.75 -2.06 -10.24
N LEU A 225 5.48 -3.11 -9.84
CA LEU A 225 5.08 -4.01 -8.76
C LEU A 225 6.03 -3.86 -7.58
N MET A 226 5.52 -3.94 -6.36
CA MET A 226 6.30 -3.90 -5.13
C MET A 226 5.79 -4.91 -4.11
N ILE A 227 6.70 -5.62 -3.45
CA ILE A 227 6.36 -6.59 -2.41
C ILE A 227 5.96 -5.91 -1.12
N GLY A 228 4.98 -6.49 -0.40
CA GLY A 228 4.57 -6.05 0.93
C GLY A 228 4.04 -7.21 1.77
N SER A 229 4.36 -7.22 3.06
CA SER A 229 3.96 -8.30 3.96
C SER A 229 2.51 -8.21 4.43
N ASP A 230 1.97 -7.00 4.51
CA ASP A 230 0.75 -6.70 5.24
C ASP A 230 0.83 -7.18 6.71
N TRP A 231 2.04 -7.18 7.31
CA TRP A 231 2.22 -7.52 8.70
C TRP A 231 1.66 -6.41 9.62
N PRO A 232 1.01 -6.73 10.73
CA PRO A 232 0.73 -8.05 11.26
C PRO A 232 -0.60 -8.66 10.76
N VAL A 233 -1.32 -8.00 9.84
CA VAL A 233 -2.62 -8.46 9.32
C VAL A 233 -2.49 -9.84 8.67
N CYS A 234 -1.40 -10.10 7.95
CA CYS A 234 -1.10 -11.40 7.33
C CYS A 234 -1.09 -12.56 8.34
N ARG A 235 -0.82 -12.31 9.64
CA ARG A 235 -0.77 -13.34 10.69
C ARG A 235 -2.09 -14.05 10.94
N GLN A 236 -3.17 -13.58 10.33
CA GLN A 236 -4.45 -14.29 10.31
C GLN A 236 -4.40 -15.57 9.47
N ALA A 237 -3.43 -15.71 8.57
CA ALA A 237 -3.37 -16.81 7.61
C ALA A 237 -1.95 -17.37 7.38
N ALA A 238 -0.89 -16.60 7.71
CA ALA A 238 0.50 -17.01 7.52
C ALA A 238 1.44 -16.23 8.46
N ASP A 239 2.66 -16.73 8.64
CA ASP A 239 3.73 -15.93 9.21
C ASP A 239 4.35 -14.98 8.16
N TYR A 240 5.19 -14.06 8.61
CA TYR A 240 5.86 -13.08 7.76
C TYR A 240 6.65 -13.74 6.62
N ARG A 241 7.43 -14.76 6.95
CA ARG A 241 8.26 -15.48 5.99
C ARG A 241 7.42 -16.17 4.91
N GLY A 242 6.37 -16.87 5.32
CA GLY A 242 5.46 -17.57 4.39
C GLY A 242 4.83 -16.63 3.38
N VAL A 243 4.43 -15.41 3.81
CA VAL A 243 3.88 -14.37 2.92
C VAL A 243 4.92 -13.92 1.90
N MET A 244 6.12 -13.54 2.37
CA MET A 244 7.17 -13.03 1.49
C MET A 244 7.66 -14.10 0.50
N GLU A 245 7.72 -15.36 0.93
CA GLU A 245 8.11 -16.48 0.07
C GLU A 245 7.16 -16.71 -1.12
N ILE A 246 5.87 -16.33 -1.05
CA ILE A 246 4.94 -16.44 -2.18
C ILE A 246 5.48 -15.66 -3.37
N VAL A 247 5.83 -14.39 -3.16
CA VAL A 247 6.34 -13.50 -4.20
C VAL A 247 7.77 -13.89 -4.59
N HIS A 248 8.66 -14.17 -3.64
CA HIS A 248 10.04 -14.59 -3.92
C HIS A 248 10.11 -15.82 -4.83
N ARG A 249 9.29 -16.85 -4.56
CA ARG A 249 9.23 -18.06 -5.41
C ARG A 249 8.69 -17.75 -6.80
N TYR A 250 7.71 -16.87 -6.89
CA TYR A 250 7.12 -16.51 -8.18
C TYR A 250 8.13 -15.79 -9.08
N ILE A 251 8.86 -14.81 -8.55
CA ILE A 251 9.84 -14.03 -9.31
C ILE A 251 11.20 -14.74 -9.48
N GLY A 252 11.41 -15.88 -8.85
CA GLY A 252 12.70 -16.58 -8.87
C GLY A 252 13.23 -16.99 -10.25
N ALA A 253 12.35 -17.02 -11.26
CA ALA A 253 12.72 -17.26 -12.67
C ALA A 253 12.88 -15.98 -13.50
N PHE A 254 12.65 -14.80 -12.91
CA PHE A 254 12.75 -13.50 -13.58
C PHE A 254 14.20 -13.03 -13.61
N SER A 255 14.52 -12.03 -14.44
CA SER A 255 15.85 -11.41 -14.44
C SER A 255 16.16 -10.76 -13.09
N ALA A 256 17.45 -10.59 -12.79
CA ALA A 256 17.88 -9.93 -11.56
C ALA A 256 17.29 -8.50 -11.45
N GLU A 257 17.26 -7.76 -12.57
CA GLU A 257 16.68 -6.42 -12.65
C GLU A 257 15.19 -6.41 -12.28
N GLU A 258 14.41 -7.38 -12.78
CA GLU A 258 12.99 -7.50 -12.45
C GLU A 258 12.77 -7.90 -10.98
N GLN A 259 13.62 -8.79 -10.44
CA GLN A 259 13.60 -9.15 -9.03
C GLN A 259 13.91 -7.95 -8.16
N ASP A 260 14.97 -7.19 -8.43
CA ASP A 260 15.36 -5.99 -7.70
C ASP A 260 14.27 -4.91 -7.76
N ALA A 261 13.61 -4.76 -8.93
CA ALA A 261 12.47 -3.85 -9.07
C ALA A 261 11.35 -4.20 -8.09
N VAL A 262 10.91 -5.47 -8.05
CA VAL A 262 9.82 -5.92 -7.17
C VAL A 262 10.21 -5.87 -5.70
N LEU A 263 11.45 -6.23 -5.37
CA LEU A 263 11.93 -6.35 -3.99
C LEU A 263 12.23 -5.00 -3.32
N GLY A 264 12.33 -3.90 -4.09
CA GLY A 264 12.56 -2.62 -3.43
C GLY A 264 12.65 -1.39 -4.31
N GLU A 265 13.21 -1.47 -5.54
CA GLU A 265 13.43 -0.27 -6.36
C GLU A 265 12.11 0.41 -6.76
N THR A 266 11.08 -0.37 -7.07
CA THR A 266 9.75 0.18 -7.37
C THR A 266 9.20 0.94 -6.17
N ALA A 267 9.26 0.36 -4.96
CA ALA A 267 8.83 1.06 -3.74
C ALA A 267 9.64 2.34 -3.51
N GLY A 268 10.97 2.28 -3.65
CA GLY A 268 11.85 3.44 -3.54
C GLY A 268 11.48 4.56 -4.52
N ARG A 269 11.21 4.23 -5.78
CA ARG A 269 10.84 5.20 -6.81
C ARG A 269 9.43 5.79 -6.60
N TRP A 270 8.46 4.96 -6.24
CA TRP A 270 7.06 5.39 -6.12
C TRP A 270 6.76 6.14 -4.82
N TYR A 271 7.47 5.83 -3.75
CA TYR A 271 7.35 6.51 -2.47
C TYR A 271 8.45 7.57 -2.23
N GLY A 272 9.61 7.43 -2.91
CA GLY A 272 10.77 8.28 -2.67
C GLY A 272 10.65 9.71 -3.20
N GLY A 273 9.53 10.11 -3.82
CA GLY A 273 9.36 11.42 -4.45
C GLY A 273 10.49 11.72 -5.46
N GLY A 274 10.22 12.12 -6.68
CA GLY A 274 11.26 12.46 -7.66
C GLY A 274 12.16 13.59 -7.17
N GLY A 275 13.14 13.21 -6.30
CA GLY A 275 14.18 14.12 -5.85
C GLY A 275 13.64 15.40 -5.19
N ARG A 276 13.23 15.34 -3.93
CA ARG A 276 13.45 16.48 -3.03
C ARG A 276 14.96 16.58 -2.87
N SER A 277 15.62 17.14 -3.90
CA SER A 277 17.06 17.34 -3.93
C SER A 277 17.44 18.18 -2.71
N GLN A 278 18.42 17.68 -1.93
CA GLN A 278 19.09 18.44 -0.87
C GLN A 278 19.79 19.72 -1.41
N GLU A 279 19.66 20.02 -2.68
CA GLU A 279 20.35 21.11 -3.38
C GLU A 279 19.66 22.47 -3.33
N SER A 280 18.47 22.62 -2.75
CA SER A 280 17.80 23.93 -2.68
C SER A 280 17.73 24.57 -1.29
N ARG A 281 18.66 24.25 -0.38
CA ARG A 281 18.85 24.96 0.90
C ARG A 281 20.31 25.40 1.05
N VAL A 282 20.71 26.43 0.28
CA VAL A 282 21.80 27.35 0.63
C VAL A 282 21.20 28.75 0.67
#